data_fa8d747b10e2414a340bf4b79b5ff805
#
_entry.id   fa8d747b10e2414a340bf4b79b5ff805
#
_cell.length_a   1.000
_cell.length_b   1.000
_cell.length_c   1.000
_cell.angle_alpha   90.00
_cell.angle_beta   90.00
_cell.angle_gamma   90.00
#
_symmetry.space_group_name_H-M   'P 1'
#
loop_
_entity.id
_entity.type
_entity.pdbx_description
1 polymer ?
#
loop_
_entity_poly.entity_id
_entity_poly.type
_entity_poly.pdbx_seq_one_letter_code
_entity_poly.pdbx_strand_id
1 'polypeptide(L)'
;VGEVARTGVHGANRLASNSLLEGLVFAERVARDMIDTPQGLAEPGRESWAVPPLDDRGAAQVAADEIRQLMWDHASIARTAAGLRRCLVALEQIGERLAPGATEERNLHTTATLVAVAALQRKESRGGHFRSDFPKARRKWQGRHITW
;
A
#
# COMPACT_ATOMS: atom_id res chain seq x y z
N VAL A 1 4.14 -13.03 4.37
CA VAL A 1 4.07 -13.99 3.25
C VAL A 1 2.78 -13.75 2.46
N GLY A 2 2.66 -14.37 1.29
CA GLY A 2 1.51 -14.23 0.41
C GLY A 2 1.62 -13.02 -0.53
N GLU A 3 0.52 -12.67 -1.21
CA GLU A 3 0.49 -11.64 -2.25
C GLU A 3 0.88 -10.24 -1.75
N VAL A 4 0.67 -9.96 -0.47
CA VAL A 4 1.07 -8.68 0.13
C VAL A 4 2.57 -8.58 0.40
N ALA A 5 3.30 -9.70 0.34
CA ALA A 5 4.73 -9.71 0.61
C ALA A 5 5.50 -9.07 -0.55
N ARG A 6 6.41 -8.16 -0.22
CA ARG A 6 7.33 -7.58 -1.20
C ARG A 6 8.54 -8.49 -1.38
N THR A 7 8.44 -9.48 -2.25
CA THR A 7 9.53 -10.44 -2.54
C THR A 7 10.64 -9.86 -3.43
N GLY A 8 10.34 -8.80 -4.19
CA GLY A 8 11.26 -8.21 -5.16
C GLY A 8 11.28 -8.91 -6.52
N VAL A 9 10.58 -10.02 -6.68
CA VAL A 9 10.57 -10.83 -7.92
C VAL A 9 10.01 -10.07 -9.13
N HIS A 10 9.03 -9.19 -8.91
CA HIS A 10 8.32 -8.52 -10.00
C HIS A 10 8.97 -7.22 -10.49
N GLY A 11 10.03 -6.77 -9.85
CA GLY A 11 10.69 -5.52 -10.21
C GLY A 11 9.76 -4.30 -10.12
N ALA A 12 9.76 -3.46 -11.15
CA ALA A 12 8.98 -2.21 -11.18
C ALA A 12 7.53 -2.37 -11.69
N ASN A 13 7.20 -3.51 -12.25
CA ASN A 13 5.86 -3.81 -12.76
C ASN A 13 5.61 -5.32 -12.78
N ARG A 14 4.55 -5.75 -12.11
CA ARG A 14 4.16 -7.17 -12.08
C ARG A 14 3.44 -7.56 -13.37
N LEU A 15 3.86 -8.67 -13.98
CA LEU A 15 3.08 -9.33 -15.03
C LEU A 15 1.91 -10.09 -14.39
N ALA A 16 0.71 -9.97 -14.96
CA ALA A 16 -0.53 -10.43 -14.35
C ALA A 16 -0.50 -11.92 -13.90
N SER A 17 0.03 -12.81 -14.72
CA SER A 17 0.09 -14.25 -14.43
C SER A 17 1.19 -14.66 -13.43
N ASN A 18 2.18 -13.82 -13.20
CA ASN A 18 3.32 -14.16 -12.36
C ASN A 18 2.96 -14.24 -10.87
N SER A 19 1.86 -13.62 -10.42
CA SER A 19 1.44 -13.72 -9.02
C SER A 19 1.04 -15.14 -8.61
N LEU A 20 0.41 -15.90 -9.51
CA LEU A 20 0.09 -17.29 -9.23
C LEU A 20 1.33 -18.16 -9.13
N LEU A 21 2.29 -17.96 -10.04
CA LEU A 21 3.59 -18.66 -10.01
C LEU A 21 4.39 -18.29 -8.76
N GLU A 22 4.41 -17.02 -8.39
CA GLU A 22 5.03 -16.57 -7.14
C GLU A 22 4.40 -17.26 -5.95
N GLY A 23 3.06 -17.28 -5.87
CA GLY A 23 2.33 -17.93 -4.78
C GLY A 23 2.72 -19.40 -4.63
N LEU A 24 2.78 -20.15 -5.71
CA LEU A 24 3.17 -21.57 -5.70
C LEU A 24 4.61 -21.77 -5.21
N VAL A 25 5.57 -21.05 -5.79
CA VAL A 25 7.00 -21.18 -5.45
C VAL A 25 7.28 -20.77 -4.01
N PHE A 26 6.72 -19.66 -3.56
CA PHE A 26 6.97 -19.19 -2.20
C PHE A 26 6.20 -19.99 -1.15
N ALA A 27 5.02 -20.53 -1.46
CA ALA A 27 4.30 -21.44 -0.56
C ALA A 27 5.13 -22.71 -0.28
N GLU A 28 5.72 -23.30 -1.33
CA GLU A 28 6.60 -24.45 -1.18
C GLU A 28 7.82 -24.13 -0.32
N ARG A 29 8.49 -22.99 -0.56
CA ARG A 29 9.65 -22.56 0.21
C ARG A 29 9.32 -22.33 1.68
N VAL A 30 8.20 -21.65 1.96
CA VAL A 30 7.73 -21.43 3.34
C VAL A 30 7.43 -22.74 4.03
N ALA A 31 6.74 -23.67 3.35
CA ALA A 31 6.43 -24.97 3.91
C ALA A 31 7.70 -25.77 4.27
N ARG A 32 8.70 -25.76 3.40
CA ARG A 32 10.00 -26.40 3.68
C ARG A 32 10.70 -25.73 4.87
N ASP A 33 10.79 -24.42 4.90
CA ASP A 33 11.42 -23.68 5.99
C ASP A 33 10.76 -23.98 7.35
N MET A 34 9.44 -24.07 7.39
CA MET A 34 8.68 -24.42 8.59
C MET A 34 8.93 -25.86 9.04
N ILE A 35 9.14 -26.81 8.12
CA ILE A 35 9.46 -28.20 8.42
C ILE A 35 10.90 -28.32 8.93
N ASP A 36 11.83 -27.64 8.26
CA ASP A 36 13.27 -27.73 8.54
C ASP A 36 13.67 -26.91 9.78
N THR A 37 12.88 -25.92 10.15
CA THR A 37 13.10 -25.05 11.32
C THR A 37 11.86 -25.06 12.22
N PRO A 38 11.58 -26.14 12.95
CA PRO A 38 10.45 -26.18 13.86
C PRO A 38 10.70 -25.20 15.02
N GLN A 39 10.24 -23.98 14.84
CA GLN A 39 10.13 -23.02 15.94
C GLN A 39 8.90 -23.41 16.74
N GLY A 40 9.06 -23.59 18.05
CA GLY A 40 7.92 -23.74 18.93
C GLY A 40 6.95 -22.60 18.68
N LEU A 41 5.73 -22.93 18.25
CA LEU A 41 4.67 -21.94 18.11
C LEU A 41 4.57 -21.25 19.47
N ALA A 42 4.87 -19.96 19.53
CA ALA A 42 4.54 -19.17 20.70
C ALA A 42 3.04 -19.36 20.95
N GLU A 43 2.68 -19.78 22.17
CA GLU A 43 1.27 -19.85 22.56
C GLU A 43 0.64 -18.52 22.16
N PRO A 44 -0.44 -18.53 21.36
CA PRO A 44 -1.10 -17.29 21.01
C PRO A 44 -1.54 -16.62 22.31
N GLY A 45 -0.98 -15.45 22.61
CA GLY A 45 -1.42 -14.68 23.74
C GLY A 45 -2.94 -14.58 23.70
N ARG A 46 -3.61 -14.86 24.80
CA ARG A 46 -5.06 -14.65 24.94
C ARG A 46 -5.34 -13.16 25.02
N GLU A 47 -5.04 -12.44 23.95
CA GLU A 47 -5.54 -11.09 23.81
C GLU A 47 -7.01 -11.18 23.41
N SER A 48 -7.87 -10.71 24.29
CA SER A 48 -9.29 -10.57 23.99
C SER A 48 -9.43 -9.41 23.00
N TRP A 49 -9.57 -9.74 21.75
CA TRP A 49 -9.91 -8.77 20.72
C TRP A 49 -11.36 -8.34 20.93
N ALA A 50 -11.57 -7.21 21.59
CA ALA A 50 -12.87 -6.56 21.58
C ALA A 50 -13.10 -6.04 20.14
N VAL A 51 -14.04 -6.65 19.42
CA VAL A 51 -14.52 -6.10 18.17
C VAL A 51 -15.17 -4.76 18.50
N PRO A 52 -14.64 -3.62 18.02
CA PRO A 52 -15.28 -2.34 18.30
C PRO A 52 -16.70 -2.34 17.71
N PRO A 53 -17.65 -1.66 18.36
CA PRO A 53 -18.99 -1.52 17.81
C PRO A 53 -18.93 -0.98 16.38
N LEU A 54 -19.72 -1.55 15.49
CA LEU A 54 -19.80 -1.15 14.08
C LEU A 54 -20.66 0.11 13.89
N ASP A 55 -20.62 1.02 14.84
CA ASP A 55 -21.39 2.25 14.81
C ASP A 55 -20.67 3.32 13.97
N ASP A 56 -21.44 3.94 13.11
CA ASP A 56 -21.10 5.01 12.17
C ASP A 56 -20.51 4.58 10.79
N ARG A 57 -21.14 3.59 10.18
CA ARG A 57 -20.81 3.21 8.80
C ARG A 57 -21.05 4.33 7.77
N GLY A 58 -21.93 5.29 8.08
CA GLY A 58 -22.27 6.37 7.17
C GLY A 58 -21.13 7.35 6.95
N ALA A 59 -20.60 7.95 8.02
CA ALA A 59 -19.50 8.91 7.93
C ALA A 59 -18.18 8.24 7.51
N ALA A 60 -17.93 7.03 7.96
CA ALA A 60 -16.79 6.22 7.55
C ALA A 60 -16.80 5.94 6.04
N GLN A 61 -17.94 5.51 5.49
CA GLN A 61 -18.09 5.26 4.05
C GLN A 61 -17.82 6.51 3.22
N VAL A 62 -18.30 7.68 3.65
CA VAL A 62 -18.04 8.96 2.95
C VAL A 62 -16.55 9.26 2.91
N ALA A 63 -15.82 9.09 4.01
CA ALA A 63 -14.39 9.30 4.05
C ALA A 63 -13.63 8.30 3.16
N ALA A 64 -14.04 7.04 3.13
CA ALA A 64 -13.44 6.03 2.25
C ALA A 64 -13.63 6.38 0.76
N ASP A 65 -14.81 6.87 0.38
CA ASP A 65 -15.09 7.25 -1.00
C ASP A 65 -14.35 8.53 -1.39
N GLU A 66 -14.20 9.50 -0.49
CA GLU A 66 -13.36 10.68 -0.70
C GLU A 66 -11.90 10.28 -0.95
N ILE A 67 -11.34 9.37 -0.14
CA ILE A 67 -9.96 8.89 -0.32
C ILE A 67 -9.80 8.18 -1.67
N ARG A 68 -10.74 7.31 -2.05
CA ARG A 68 -10.71 6.62 -3.35
C ARG A 68 -10.74 7.61 -4.51
N GLN A 69 -11.60 8.63 -4.42
CA GLN A 69 -11.71 9.66 -5.46
C GLN A 69 -10.43 10.48 -5.57
N LEU A 70 -9.85 10.93 -4.46
CA LEU A 70 -8.57 11.65 -4.44
C LEU A 70 -7.43 10.83 -5.07
N MET A 71 -7.36 9.54 -4.74
CA MET A 71 -6.35 8.65 -5.30
C MET A 71 -6.56 8.43 -6.80
N TRP A 72 -7.81 8.34 -7.25
CA TRP A 72 -8.14 8.25 -8.66
C TRP A 72 -7.73 9.50 -9.43
N ASP A 73 -8.06 10.68 -8.93
CA ASP A 73 -7.83 11.95 -9.63
C ASP A 73 -6.35 12.36 -9.67
N HIS A 74 -5.56 11.99 -8.65
CA HIS A 74 -4.22 12.53 -8.47
C HIS A 74 -3.09 11.51 -8.39
N ALA A 75 -3.39 10.26 -8.08
CA ALA A 75 -2.40 9.22 -7.83
C ALA A 75 -2.59 7.95 -8.69
N SER A 76 -3.54 7.93 -9.63
CA SER A 76 -3.81 6.77 -10.47
C SER A 76 -2.75 6.56 -11.57
N ILE A 77 -3.11 6.62 -12.83
CA ILE A 77 -2.25 6.27 -13.96
C ILE A 77 -1.21 7.36 -14.25
N ALA A 78 -1.65 8.61 -14.41
CA ALA A 78 -0.78 9.73 -14.74
C ALA A 78 -0.69 10.72 -13.57
N ARG A 79 0.51 10.87 -13.03
CA ARG A 79 0.78 11.64 -11.81
C ARG A 79 1.58 12.89 -12.10
N THR A 80 1.34 13.96 -11.33
CA THR A 80 2.15 15.19 -11.34
C THR A 80 2.48 15.61 -9.92
N ALA A 81 3.56 16.37 -9.72
CA ALA A 81 3.88 16.92 -8.40
C ALA A 81 2.76 17.79 -7.83
N ALA A 82 2.11 18.58 -8.67
CA ALA A 82 0.99 19.44 -8.26
C ALA A 82 -0.23 18.61 -7.81
N GLY A 83 -0.61 17.58 -8.58
CA GLY A 83 -1.71 16.67 -8.23
C GLY A 83 -1.42 15.92 -6.92
N LEU A 84 -0.24 15.32 -6.80
CA LEU A 84 0.15 14.58 -5.59
C LEU A 84 0.20 15.46 -4.34
N ARG A 85 0.64 16.73 -4.45
CA ARG A 85 0.59 17.66 -3.30
C ARG A 85 -0.84 18.01 -2.90
N ARG A 86 -1.74 18.27 -3.87
CA ARG A 86 -3.16 18.47 -3.56
C ARG A 86 -3.78 17.26 -2.89
N CYS A 87 -3.47 16.06 -3.39
CA CYS A 87 -3.90 14.82 -2.77
C CYS A 87 -3.46 14.72 -1.30
N LEU A 88 -2.20 14.99 -1.02
CA LEU A 88 -1.66 14.92 0.35
C LEU A 88 -2.31 15.93 1.30
N VAL A 89 -2.54 17.17 0.85
CA VAL A 89 -3.25 18.20 1.66
C VAL A 89 -4.69 17.75 1.96
N ALA A 90 -5.39 17.21 0.97
CA ALA A 90 -6.74 16.72 1.18
C ALA A 90 -6.78 15.47 2.09
N LEU A 91 -5.82 14.55 1.94
CA LEU A 91 -5.68 13.40 2.83
C LEU A 91 -5.43 13.83 4.27
N GLU A 92 -4.60 14.83 4.52
CA GLU A 92 -4.36 15.39 5.87
C GLU A 92 -5.68 15.86 6.51
N GLN A 93 -6.49 16.62 5.77
CA GLN A 93 -7.81 17.10 6.22
C GLN A 93 -8.79 15.95 6.50
N ILE A 94 -8.76 14.89 5.71
CA ILE A 94 -9.57 13.69 5.96
C ILE A 94 -9.07 13.00 7.23
N GLY A 95 -7.76 12.85 7.40
CA GLY A 95 -7.16 12.21 8.57
C GLY A 95 -7.57 12.86 9.90
N GLU A 96 -7.69 14.19 9.93
CA GLU A 96 -8.15 14.95 11.11
C GLU A 96 -9.61 14.65 11.51
N ARG A 97 -10.44 14.25 10.53
CA ARG A 97 -11.88 13.95 10.74
C ARG A 97 -12.15 12.48 11.07
N LEU A 98 -11.16 11.59 10.86
CA LEU A 98 -11.38 10.16 11.06
C LEU A 98 -11.51 9.81 12.54
N ALA A 99 -12.62 9.18 12.89
CA ALA A 99 -12.86 8.71 14.25
C ALA A 99 -11.79 7.66 14.67
N PRO A 100 -11.45 7.60 15.96
CA PRO A 100 -10.48 6.62 16.46
C PRO A 100 -10.85 5.16 16.14
N GLY A 101 -12.13 4.83 16.11
CA GLY A 101 -12.66 3.49 15.80
C GLY A 101 -12.83 3.16 14.31
N ALA A 102 -12.63 4.12 13.40
CA ALA A 102 -12.75 3.92 11.95
C ALA A 102 -11.51 3.21 11.38
N THR A 103 -11.32 1.94 11.74
CA THR A 103 -10.08 1.20 11.48
C THR A 103 -9.82 1.01 9.99
N GLU A 104 -10.82 0.66 9.21
CA GLU A 104 -10.69 0.44 7.76
C GLU A 104 -10.30 1.74 7.05
N GLU A 105 -10.99 2.83 7.34
CA GLU A 105 -10.76 4.14 6.74
C GLU A 105 -9.39 4.70 7.15
N ARG A 106 -8.96 4.49 8.38
CA ARG A 106 -7.62 4.86 8.84
C ARG A 106 -6.53 4.07 8.12
N ASN A 107 -6.75 2.78 7.90
CA ASN A 107 -5.82 1.94 7.12
C ASN A 107 -5.77 2.38 5.66
N LEU A 108 -6.94 2.67 5.06
CA LEU A 108 -7.03 3.19 3.70
C LEU A 108 -6.33 4.55 3.59
N HIS A 109 -6.56 5.46 4.53
CA HIS A 109 -5.92 6.77 4.62
C HIS A 109 -4.39 6.64 4.73
N THR A 110 -3.90 5.79 5.63
CA THR A 110 -2.47 5.53 5.82
C THR A 110 -1.84 5.02 4.53
N THR A 111 -2.47 4.03 3.89
CA THR A 111 -1.98 3.46 2.62
C THR A 111 -1.97 4.51 1.51
N ALA A 112 -3.04 5.29 1.36
CA ALA A 112 -3.13 6.37 0.37
C ALA A 112 -2.03 7.42 0.57
N THR A 113 -1.79 7.83 1.82
CA THR A 113 -0.74 8.79 2.18
C THR A 113 0.64 8.26 1.82
N LEU A 114 0.96 7.02 2.21
CA LEU A 114 2.25 6.40 1.88
C LEU A 114 2.48 6.31 0.37
N VAL A 115 1.46 5.90 -0.38
CA VAL A 115 1.53 5.82 -1.86
C VAL A 115 1.74 7.21 -2.47
N ALA A 116 1.00 8.22 -2.03
CA ALA A 116 1.11 9.59 -2.57
C ALA A 116 2.48 10.22 -2.25
N VAL A 117 2.99 10.05 -1.02
CA VAL A 117 4.32 10.55 -0.63
C VAL A 117 5.42 9.84 -1.41
N ALA A 118 5.37 8.50 -1.52
CA ALA A 118 6.34 7.74 -2.30
C ALA A 118 6.34 8.17 -3.78
N ALA A 119 5.15 8.34 -4.37
CA ALA A 119 5.00 8.81 -5.75
C ALA A 119 5.53 10.23 -5.95
N LEU A 120 5.36 11.12 -4.97
CA LEU A 120 5.88 12.49 -5.02
C LEU A 120 7.40 12.53 -4.94
N GLN A 121 8.00 11.70 -4.07
CA GLN A 121 9.45 11.61 -3.90
C GLN A 121 10.13 11.01 -5.12
N ARG A 122 9.51 10.00 -5.76
CA ARG A 122 10.09 9.31 -6.91
C ARG A 122 9.93 10.12 -8.20
N LYS A 123 10.92 10.96 -8.48
CA LYS A 123 10.95 11.87 -9.63
C LYS A 123 11.48 11.19 -10.90
N GLU A 124 10.78 10.16 -11.37
CA GLU A 124 10.99 9.44 -12.61
C GLU A 124 9.71 8.71 -13.04
N SER A 125 9.71 8.10 -14.21
CA SER A 125 8.72 7.11 -14.65
C SER A 125 9.40 5.76 -14.83
N ARG A 126 8.78 4.68 -14.22
CA ARG A 126 9.33 3.31 -14.29
C ARG A 126 8.24 2.30 -13.95
N GLY A 127 8.06 1.31 -14.84
CA GLY A 127 7.02 0.29 -14.65
C GLY A 127 5.64 0.92 -14.54
N GLY A 128 4.86 0.55 -13.52
CA GLY A 128 3.55 1.11 -13.25
C GLY A 128 3.55 2.54 -12.68
N HIS A 129 4.72 3.11 -12.36
CA HIS A 129 4.84 4.48 -11.87
C HIS A 129 5.09 5.45 -13.01
N PHE A 130 4.07 6.20 -13.42
CA PHE A 130 4.18 7.22 -14.46
C PHE A 130 4.00 8.63 -13.89
N ARG A 131 4.97 9.49 -14.14
CA ARG A 131 5.01 10.91 -13.77
C ARG A 131 5.09 11.76 -15.03
N SER A 132 4.00 12.49 -15.36
CA SER A 132 3.99 13.35 -16.55
C SER A 132 5.05 14.46 -16.49
N ASP A 133 5.39 14.92 -15.31
CA ASP A 133 6.44 15.92 -15.06
C ASP A 133 7.86 15.30 -15.00
N PHE A 134 7.99 13.98 -14.96
CA PHE A 134 9.25 13.24 -15.04
C PHE A 134 9.08 11.97 -15.89
N PRO A 135 8.81 12.08 -17.21
CA PRO A 135 8.37 10.95 -18.04
C PRO A 135 9.44 9.91 -18.34
N LYS A 136 10.70 10.16 -17.99
CA LYS A 136 11.82 9.26 -18.26
C LYS A 136 12.33 8.59 -16.99
N ALA A 137 12.76 7.32 -17.13
CA ALA A 137 13.48 6.61 -16.08
C ALA A 137 14.84 7.30 -15.79
N ARG A 138 15.24 7.31 -14.53
CA ARG A 138 16.49 7.92 -14.09
C ARG A 138 17.42 6.90 -13.45
N ARG A 139 18.69 6.88 -13.86
CA ARG A 139 19.71 5.95 -13.35
C ARG A 139 19.84 6.00 -11.82
N LYS A 140 19.71 7.18 -11.22
CA LYS A 140 19.80 7.37 -9.76
C LYS A 140 18.74 6.62 -8.97
N TRP A 141 17.62 6.23 -9.60
CA TRP A 141 16.53 5.49 -8.98
C TRP A 141 16.59 3.98 -9.27
N GLN A 142 17.53 3.52 -10.10
CA GLN A 142 17.68 2.11 -10.43
C GLN A 142 18.07 1.33 -9.17
N GLY A 143 17.34 0.26 -8.86
CA GLY A 143 17.56 -0.57 -7.69
C GLY A 143 17.27 0.10 -6.33
N ARG A 144 16.78 1.35 -6.32
CA ARG A 144 16.44 2.05 -5.09
C ARG A 144 14.96 1.92 -4.76
N HIS A 145 14.70 1.78 -3.48
CA HIS A 145 13.37 1.70 -2.89
C HIS A 145 13.16 2.85 -1.92
N ILE A 146 11.92 3.24 -1.71
CA ILE A 146 11.53 4.16 -0.65
C ILE A 146 11.07 3.30 0.52
N THR A 147 11.69 3.47 1.67
CA THR A 147 11.37 2.80 2.93
C THR A 147 10.97 3.83 3.97
N TRP A 148 10.10 3.45 4.87
CA TRP A 148 9.55 4.25 5.96
C TRP A 148 10.02 3.71 7.30
#